data_2d7c7363f6529625aa4fe8cd6ed5ce0b
#
_entry.id   2d7c7363f6529625aa4fe8cd6ed5ce0b
#
_cell.length_a   1.000
_cell.length_b   1.000
_cell.length_c   1.000
_cell.angle_alpha   90.00
_cell.angle_beta   90.00
_cell.angle_gamma   90.00
#
_symmetry.space_group_name_H-M   'P 1'
#
loop_
_entity.id
_entity.type
_entity.pdbx_description
1 polymer ?
#
loop_
_entity_poly.entity_id
_entity_poly.type
_entity_poly.pdbx_seq_one_letter_code
_entity_poly.pdbx_strand_id
1 'polypeptide(L)'
;ALHLFGLLSDGGVHSHITHLYGLLELAKRNGLEKVYVHCFLDGRDTPPASGKGYAEQLEAEMKKIGVGEIASVMGRYYAMDRDNNYDRVKLAYDALTKGEGLKAASGPEGIQASYDRDETDEFVKPTVVEKDGKPVALIADGDSVIFFNFRPDRAREITRAFCDDDFKGFERGKRLDTVYVCFSDYDHTIQNKEVAFHKIAVTN
;
A
#
# COMPACT_ATOMS: atom_id res chain seq x y z
N ALA A 1 3.11 5.20 -14.24
CA ALA A 1 3.51 4.06 -13.39
C ALA A 1 2.29 3.37 -12.78
N LEU A 2 2.44 2.10 -12.43
CA LEU A 2 1.48 1.34 -11.64
C LEU A 2 2.00 1.21 -10.21
N HIS A 3 1.18 1.60 -9.24
CA HIS A 3 1.45 1.43 -7.81
C HIS A 3 0.49 0.40 -7.23
N LEU A 4 1.05 -0.57 -6.51
CA LEU A 4 0.30 -1.59 -5.80
C LEU A 4 0.52 -1.39 -4.31
N PHE A 5 -0.53 -1.22 -3.53
CA PHE A 5 -0.39 -1.19 -2.09
C PHE A 5 -1.48 -1.99 -1.38
N GLY A 6 -1.18 -2.42 -0.18
CA GLY A 6 -2.05 -3.22 0.66
C GLY A 6 -1.26 -3.93 1.74
N LEU A 7 -1.97 -4.69 2.56
CA LEU A 7 -1.39 -5.42 3.67
C LEU A 7 -0.57 -6.60 3.17
N LEU A 8 0.73 -6.59 3.47
CA LEU A 8 1.70 -7.58 2.99
C LEU A 8 1.83 -8.74 3.98
N SER A 9 0.92 -9.69 3.89
CA SER A 9 0.95 -10.92 4.69
C SER A 9 0.08 -12.01 4.07
N ASP A 10 0.15 -13.21 4.62
CA ASP A 10 -0.70 -14.34 4.30
C ASP A 10 -1.83 -14.54 5.33
N GLY A 11 -2.07 -13.56 6.18
CA GLY A 11 -3.08 -13.64 7.24
C GLY A 11 -4.51 -13.88 6.74
N GLY A 12 -4.83 -13.41 5.53
CA GLY A 12 -6.12 -13.69 4.89
C GLY A 12 -7.31 -12.95 5.49
N VAL A 13 -7.09 -11.99 6.37
CA VAL A 13 -8.16 -11.18 7.00
C VAL A 13 -8.49 -9.95 6.18
N HIS A 14 -7.49 -9.19 5.78
CA HIS A 14 -7.64 -7.96 4.98
C HIS A 14 -7.20 -8.14 3.54
N SER A 15 -6.23 -9.01 3.31
CA SER A 15 -5.56 -9.25 2.04
C SER A 15 -4.92 -10.63 2.05
N HIS A 16 -4.36 -11.02 0.91
CA HIS A 16 -3.45 -12.17 0.85
C HIS A 16 -2.30 -11.86 -0.10
N ILE A 17 -1.07 -12.18 0.32
CA ILE A 17 0.15 -11.89 -0.45
C ILE A 17 0.13 -12.54 -1.85
N THR A 18 -0.54 -13.67 -2.01
CA THR A 18 -0.68 -14.31 -3.32
C THR A 18 -1.46 -13.49 -4.32
N HIS A 19 -2.38 -12.64 -3.87
CA HIS A 19 -3.09 -11.70 -4.75
C HIS A 19 -2.15 -10.63 -5.30
N LEU A 20 -1.22 -10.14 -4.47
CA LEU A 20 -0.17 -9.24 -4.93
C LEU A 20 0.72 -9.89 -5.99
N TYR A 21 1.11 -11.13 -5.78
CA TYR A 21 1.90 -11.88 -6.77
C TYR A 21 1.14 -12.04 -8.10
N GLY A 22 -0.17 -12.31 -8.02
CA GLY A 22 -1.04 -12.35 -9.20
C GLY A 22 -1.09 -11.02 -9.95
N LEU A 23 -1.15 -9.90 -9.24
CA LEU A 23 -1.13 -8.55 -9.83
C LEU A 23 0.21 -8.24 -10.50
N LEU A 24 1.33 -8.64 -9.89
CA LEU A 24 2.66 -8.49 -10.47
C LEU A 24 2.78 -9.29 -11.78
N GLU A 25 2.27 -10.51 -11.78
CA GLU A 25 2.24 -11.35 -12.97
C GLU A 25 1.36 -10.77 -14.07
N LEU A 26 0.20 -10.24 -13.71
CA LEU A 26 -0.69 -9.51 -14.62
C LEU A 26 0.01 -8.30 -15.25
N ALA A 27 0.71 -7.51 -14.44
CA ALA A 27 1.48 -6.37 -14.90
C ALA A 27 2.57 -6.79 -15.90
N LYS A 28 3.29 -7.85 -15.60
CA LYS A 28 4.32 -8.42 -16.51
C LYS A 28 3.73 -8.87 -17.83
N ARG A 29 2.61 -9.59 -17.79
CA ARG A 29 1.91 -10.05 -19.02
C ARG A 29 1.43 -8.90 -19.89
N ASN A 30 1.13 -7.74 -19.30
CA ASN A 30 0.72 -6.55 -20.01
C ASN A 30 1.89 -5.63 -20.41
N GLY A 31 3.12 -6.07 -20.25
CA GLY A 31 4.32 -5.34 -20.66
C GLY A 31 4.64 -4.11 -19.82
N LEU A 32 4.11 -4.01 -18.60
CA LEU A 32 4.41 -2.89 -17.71
C LEU A 32 5.83 -3.04 -17.14
N GLU A 33 6.59 -1.96 -17.14
CA GLU A 33 7.95 -1.92 -16.61
C GLU A 33 8.04 -1.12 -15.30
N LYS A 34 7.23 -0.07 -15.16
CA LYS A 34 7.21 0.82 -13.99
C LYS A 34 6.11 0.37 -13.02
N VAL A 35 6.43 -0.63 -12.22
CA VAL A 35 5.53 -1.23 -11.24
C VAL A 35 6.16 -1.16 -9.85
N TYR A 36 5.49 -0.52 -8.91
CA TYR A 36 6.00 -0.25 -7.57
C TYR A 36 5.05 -0.76 -6.50
N VAL A 37 5.62 -1.36 -5.46
CA VAL A 37 4.86 -1.88 -4.34
C VAL A 37 5.12 -1.04 -3.10
N HIS A 38 4.05 -0.60 -2.45
CA HIS A 38 4.08 0.06 -1.15
C HIS A 38 3.51 -0.92 -0.13
N CYS A 39 4.38 -1.42 0.75
CA CYS A 39 4.03 -2.50 1.68
C CYS A 39 3.43 -1.94 2.96
N PHE A 40 2.18 -2.34 3.26
CA PHE A 40 1.59 -2.13 4.59
C PHE A 40 1.85 -3.37 5.42
N LEU A 41 2.45 -3.20 6.61
CA LEU A 41 2.88 -4.32 7.44
C LEU A 41 1.83 -4.68 8.49
N ASP A 42 1.68 -5.96 8.76
CA ASP A 42 0.59 -6.53 9.53
C ASP A 42 0.85 -6.51 11.04
N GLY A 43 1.45 -7.52 11.57
CA GLY A 43 1.75 -7.66 12.99
C GLY A 43 0.54 -7.89 13.91
N ARG A 44 -0.67 -8.04 13.37
CA ARG A 44 -1.90 -8.36 14.13
C ARG A 44 -2.51 -9.68 13.71
N ASP A 45 -2.65 -9.90 12.41
CA ASP A 45 -3.20 -11.14 11.84
C ASP A 45 -2.08 -12.16 11.59
N THR A 46 -0.84 -11.72 11.73
CA THR A 46 0.40 -12.49 11.64
C THR A 46 1.35 -12.08 12.77
N PRO A 47 2.39 -12.87 13.07
CA PRO A 47 3.33 -12.54 14.14
C PRO A 47 3.95 -11.14 14.01
N PRO A 48 4.20 -10.44 15.13
CA PRO A 48 4.58 -9.01 15.14
C PRO A 48 5.89 -8.66 14.42
N ALA A 49 6.76 -9.62 14.19
CA ALA A 49 8.06 -9.42 13.53
C ALA A 49 8.22 -10.33 12.31
N SER A 50 7.15 -10.57 11.56
CA SER A 50 7.14 -11.40 10.35
C SER A 50 7.27 -10.57 9.06
N GLY A 51 7.06 -9.26 9.12
CA GLY A 51 6.98 -8.38 7.94
C GLY A 51 8.24 -8.34 7.11
N LYS A 52 9.42 -8.38 7.74
CA LYS A 52 10.69 -8.44 7.02
C LYS A 52 10.78 -9.68 6.14
N GLY A 53 10.36 -10.84 6.65
CA GLY A 53 10.32 -12.09 5.88
C GLY A 53 9.38 -11.99 4.67
N TYR A 54 8.21 -11.39 4.83
CA TYR A 54 7.30 -11.16 3.70
C TYR A 54 7.89 -10.20 2.66
N ALA A 55 8.58 -9.15 3.08
CA ALA A 55 9.23 -8.23 2.16
C ALA A 55 10.36 -8.90 1.37
N GLU A 56 11.14 -9.77 2.01
CA GLU A 56 12.18 -10.57 1.36
C GLU A 56 11.58 -11.57 0.36
N GLN A 57 10.47 -12.24 0.73
CA GLN A 57 9.73 -13.11 -0.18
C GLN A 57 9.21 -12.34 -1.39
N LEU A 58 8.68 -11.14 -1.16
CA LEU A 58 8.20 -10.27 -2.24
C LEU A 58 9.33 -9.89 -3.20
N GLU A 59 10.49 -9.50 -2.69
CA GLU A 59 11.65 -9.19 -3.54
C GLU A 59 12.07 -10.39 -4.40
N ALA A 60 12.11 -11.57 -3.81
CA ALA A 60 12.43 -12.80 -4.53
C ALA A 60 11.38 -13.11 -5.62
N GLU A 61 10.10 -12.92 -5.32
CA GLU A 61 9.02 -13.17 -6.26
C GLU A 61 9.01 -12.15 -7.41
N MET A 62 9.26 -10.87 -7.12
CA MET A 62 9.40 -9.84 -8.15
C MET A 62 10.58 -10.11 -9.08
N LYS A 63 11.70 -10.58 -8.53
CA LYS A 63 12.86 -10.97 -9.33
C LYS A 63 12.54 -12.15 -10.24
N LYS A 64 11.80 -13.13 -9.74
CA LYS A 64 11.37 -14.31 -10.50
C LYS A 64 10.38 -13.94 -11.62
N ILE A 65 9.41 -13.09 -11.34
CA ILE A 65 8.43 -12.60 -12.32
C ILE A 65 9.10 -11.67 -13.34
N GLY A 66 10.06 -10.88 -12.90
CA GLY A 66 10.79 -9.94 -13.74
C GLY A 66 10.20 -8.55 -13.82
N VAL A 67 9.40 -8.14 -12.83
CA VAL A 67 8.85 -6.79 -12.71
C VAL A 67 8.57 -6.47 -11.24
N GLY A 68 8.63 -5.19 -10.90
CA GLY A 68 8.26 -4.67 -9.60
C GLY A 68 9.45 -4.31 -8.72
N GLU A 69 9.22 -3.34 -7.86
CA GLU A 69 10.20 -2.83 -6.91
C GLU A 69 9.48 -2.27 -5.68
N ILE A 70 9.99 -2.52 -4.47
CA ILE A 70 9.44 -1.93 -3.26
C ILE A 70 9.82 -0.45 -3.21
N ALA A 71 8.83 0.43 -3.10
CA ALA A 71 9.02 1.87 -3.01
C ALA A 71 8.84 2.44 -1.60
N SER A 72 8.07 1.79 -0.75
CA SER A 72 7.88 2.19 0.65
C SER A 72 7.42 1.03 1.52
N VAL A 73 7.65 1.15 2.81
CA VAL A 73 7.12 0.25 3.85
C VAL A 73 6.55 1.06 4.99
N MET A 74 5.44 0.62 5.57
CA MET A 74 4.79 1.29 6.69
C MET A 74 3.85 0.34 7.42
N GLY A 75 3.73 0.50 8.72
CA GLY A 75 2.81 -0.31 9.51
C GLY A 75 1.34 0.04 9.27
N ARG A 76 0.48 -0.94 9.44
CA ARG A 76 -0.97 -0.79 9.32
C ARG A 76 -1.56 0.26 10.28
N TYR A 77 -0.87 0.54 11.38
CA TYR A 77 -1.25 1.58 12.32
C TYR A 77 -1.40 2.95 11.64
N TYR A 78 -0.59 3.22 10.62
CA TYR A 78 -0.63 4.46 9.83
C TYR A 78 -1.52 4.34 8.60
N ALA A 79 -1.29 3.33 7.78
CA ALA A 79 -1.92 3.21 6.46
C ALA A 79 -3.34 2.66 6.51
N MET A 80 -3.71 1.97 7.58
CA MET A 80 -4.97 1.24 7.69
C MET A 80 -5.77 1.63 8.95
N ASP A 81 -5.74 2.90 9.31
CA ASP A 81 -6.61 3.43 10.36
C ASP A 81 -8.07 3.31 9.96
N ARG A 82 -8.96 3.14 10.94
CA ARG A 82 -10.42 3.10 10.74
C ARG A 82 -11.21 3.93 11.76
N ASP A 83 -10.50 4.62 12.63
CA ASP A 83 -11.08 5.34 13.77
C ASP A 83 -10.94 6.87 13.62
N ASN A 84 -10.75 7.34 12.37
CA ASN A 84 -10.59 8.75 12.00
C ASN A 84 -9.36 9.43 12.63
N ASN A 85 -8.29 8.67 12.86
CA ASN A 85 -7.00 9.22 13.23
C ASN A 85 -6.26 9.71 11.98
N TYR A 86 -6.76 10.75 11.36
CA TYR A 86 -6.26 11.24 10.07
C TYR A 86 -4.83 11.80 10.13
N ASP A 87 -4.32 12.15 11.30
CA ASP A 87 -2.90 12.45 11.52
C ASP A 87 -2.00 11.26 11.16
N ARG A 88 -2.43 10.05 11.48
CA ARG A 88 -1.73 8.81 11.08
C ARG A 88 -1.80 8.56 9.58
N VAL A 89 -3.00 8.67 9.01
CA VAL A 89 -3.23 8.48 7.57
C VAL A 89 -2.44 9.50 6.75
N LYS A 90 -2.33 10.74 7.26
CA LYS A 90 -1.52 11.79 6.62
C LYS A 90 -0.06 11.39 6.48
N LEU A 91 0.53 10.80 7.52
CA LEU A 91 1.92 10.34 7.46
C LEU A 91 2.12 9.28 6.38
N ALA A 92 1.19 8.34 6.26
CA ALA A 92 1.20 7.35 5.18
C ALA A 92 1.03 8.01 3.80
N TYR A 93 0.06 8.88 3.65
CA TYR A 93 -0.22 9.60 2.41
C TYR A 93 0.98 10.44 1.96
N ASP A 94 1.60 11.18 2.86
CA ASP A 94 2.76 12.03 2.55
C ASP A 94 3.99 11.19 2.15
N ALA A 95 4.18 10.02 2.75
CA ALA A 95 5.24 9.10 2.30
C ALA A 95 4.98 8.59 0.89
N LEU A 96 3.73 8.23 0.56
CA LEU A 96 3.33 7.70 -0.74
C LEU A 96 3.40 8.73 -1.87
N THR A 97 3.13 9.99 -1.57
CA THR A 97 2.95 11.04 -2.59
C THR A 97 4.03 12.10 -2.61
N LYS A 98 4.68 12.36 -1.49
CA LYS A 98 5.70 13.42 -1.33
C LYS A 98 7.08 12.88 -0.97
N GLY A 99 7.18 11.60 -0.62
CA GLY A 99 8.43 11.01 -0.16
C GLY A 99 8.85 11.50 1.23
N GLU A 100 7.92 11.97 2.03
CA GLU A 100 8.17 12.41 3.41
C GLU A 100 8.09 11.23 4.35
N GLY A 101 9.09 11.07 5.21
CA GLY A 101 9.16 9.97 6.17
C GLY A 101 10.60 9.56 6.44
N LEU A 102 10.75 8.42 7.09
CA LEU A 102 12.07 7.80 7.25
C LEU A 102 12.58 7.29 5.91
N LYS A 103 13.88 7.06 5.80
CA LYS A 103 14.52 6.62 4.56
C LYS A 103 15.22 5.28 4.77
N ALA A 104 15.23 4.47 3.74
CA ALA A 104 15.93 3.19 3.74
C ALA A 104 16.43 2.86 2.33
N ALA A 105 17.46 2.03 2.23
CA ALA A 105 18.02 1.58 0.95
C ALA A 105 17.20 0.44 0.33
N SER A 106 16.43 -0.28 1.14
CA SER A 106 15.50 -1.33 0.68
C SER A 106 14.34 -1.48 1.66
N GLY A 107 13.29 -2.18 1.24
CA GLY A 107 12.16 -2.51 2.11
C GLY A 107 12.59 -3.31 3.34
N PRO A 108 13.28 -4.45 3.18
CA PRO A 108 13.76 -5.25 4.32
C PRO A 108 14.67 -4.48 5.28
N GLU A 109 15.57 -3.63 4.77
CA GLU A 109 16.45 -2.80 5.61
C GLU A 109 15.64 -1.77 6.42
N GLY A 110 14.63 -1.15 5.84
CA GLY A 110 13.75 -0.23 6.52
C GLY A 110 12.96 -0.91 7.65
N ILE A 111 12.49 -2.12 7.43
CA ILE A 111 11.80 -2.91 8.44
C ILE A 111 12.77 -3.33 9.56
N GLN A 112 13.97 -3.78 9.22
CA GLN A 112 14.97 -4.12 10.23
C GLN A 112 15.35 -2.92 11.10
N ALA A 113 15.54 -1.75 10.51
CA ALA A 113 15.82 -0.52 11.26
C ALA A 113 14.68 -0.17 12.24
N SER A 114 13.44 -0.45 11.86
CA SER A 114 12.29 -0.30 12.75
C SER A 114 12.35 -1.27 13.93
N TYR A 115 12.67 -2.54 13.68
CA TYR A 115 12.84 -3.53 14.74
C TYR A 115 13.96 -3.14 15.71
N ASP A 116 15.05 -2.57 15.20
CA ASP A 116 16.18 -2.08 16.00
C ASP A 116 15.78 -0.91 16.92
N ARG A 117 14.66 -0.25 16.64
CA ARG A 117 14.03 0.78 17.46
C ARG A 117 12.89 0.25 18.34
N ASP A 118 12.75 -1.06 18.46
CA ASP A 118 11.65 -1.72 19.18
C ASP A 118 10.25 -1.40 18.60
N GLU A 119 10.18 -1.04 17.32
CA GLU A 119 8.92 -0.82 16.59
C GLU A 119 8.66 -2.02 15.67
N THR A 120 7.67 -2.86 16.05
CA THR A 120 7.30 -4.05 15.29
C THR A 120 6.38 -3.71 14.11
N ASP A 121 6.02 -4.70 13.31
CA ASP A 121 5.34 -4.53 12.00
C ASP A 121 4.21 -3.52 12.00
N GLU A 122 3.27 -3.65 12.93
CA GLU A 122 2.10 -2.77 13.00
C GLU A 122 2.48 -1.29 13.09
N PHE A 123 3.58 -1.00 13.78
CA PHE A 123 4.00 0.36 14.15
C PHE A 123 5.19 0.89 13.34
N VAL A 124 5.59 0.20 12.28
CA VAL A 124 6.66 0.69 11.40
C VAL A 124 6.27 2.06 10.85
N LYS A 125 7.05 3.07 11.19
CA LYS A 125 6.81 4.43 10.68
C LYS A 125 6.95 4.48 9.17
N PRO A 126 6.14 5.28 8.46
CA PRO A 126 6.26 5.40 7.02
C PRO A 126 7.71 5.65 6.60
N THR A 127 8.22 4.74 5.78
CA THR A 127 9.61 4.69 5.34
C THR A 127 9.65 4.63 3.83
N VAL A 128 10.35 5.59 3.23
CA VAL A 128 10.52 5.72 1.78
C VAL A 128 11.80 5.03 1.37
N VAL A 129 11.73 4.12 0.41
CA VAL A 129 12.92 3.50 -0.17
C VAL A 129 13.55 4.47 -1.16
N GLU A 130 14.84 4.72 -0.97
CA GLU A 130 15.60 5.64 -1.82
C GLU A 130 16.75 4.92 -2.53
N LYS A 131 17.01 5.33 -3.76
CA LYS A 131 18.20 4.98 -4.53
C LYS A 131 18.86 6.26 -5.04
N ASP A 132 20.16 6.37 -4.85
CA ASP A 132 20.92 7.56 -5.26
C ASP A 132 20.36 8.87 -4.68
N GLY A 133 19.89 8.83 -3.43
CA GLY A 133 19.34 9.96 -2.72
C GLY A 133 17.94 10.40 -3.16
N LYS A 134 17.26 9.58 -3.98
CA LYS A 134 15.91 9.89 -4.49
C LYS A 134 14.95 8.76 -4.18
N PRO A 135 13.66 9.06 -3.91
CA PRO A 135 12.63 8.03 -3.79
C PRO A 135 12.60 7.12 -5.03
N VAL A 136 12.48 5.82 -4.80
CA VAL A 136 12.30 4.84 -5.89
C VAL A 136 11.09 5.21 -6.74
N ALA A 137 9.98 5.52 -6.11
CA ALA A 137 8.79 6.03 -6.78
C ALA A 137 7.85 6.73 -5.81
N LEU A 138 7.17 7.76 -6.30
CA LEU A 138 6.06 8.45 -5.63
C LEU A 138 4.82 8.37 -6.52
N ILE A 139 3.65 8.34 -5.91
CA ILE A 139 2.38 8.37 -6.65
C ILE A 139 2.13 9.81 -7.12
N ALA A 140 1.90 9.97 -8.41
CA ALA A 140 1.74 11.28 -9.07
C ALA A 140 0.57 11.27 -10.05
N ASP A 141 0.20 12.46 -10.54
CA ASP A 141 -0.80 12.60 -11.59
C ASP A 141 -0.47 11.71 -12.81
N GLY A 142 -1.47 11.04 -13.34
CA GLY A 142 -1.33 10.13 -14.46
C GLY A 142 -0.97 8.69 -14.09
N ASP A 143 -0.68 8.41 -12.83
CA ASP A 143 -0.39 7.07 -12.36
C ASP A 143 -1.67 6.26 -12.11
N SER A 144 -1.51 4.94 -12.06
CA SER A 144 -2.55 4.01 -11.65
C SER A 144 -2.20 3.40 -10.29
N VAL A 145 -3.23 3.18 -9.49
CA VAL A 145 -3.09 2.59 -8.14
C VAL A 145 -4.06 1.42 -8.02
N ILE A 146 -3.60 0.29 -7.51
CA ILE A 146 -4.46 -0.82 -7.10
C ILE A 146 -4.23 -1.09 -5.62
N PHE A 147 -5.28 -0.95 -4.83
CA PHE A 147 -5.31 -1.35 -3.43
C PHE A 147 -5.82 -2.78 -3.34
N PHE A 148 -4.96 -3.74 -2.98
CA PHE A 148 -5.31 -5.16 -3.05
C PHE A 148 -5.95 -5.73 -1.77
N ASN A 149 -6.30 -4.89 -0.80
CA ASN A 149 -7.12 -5.31 0.34
C ASN A 149 -8.55 -5.61 -0.12
N PHE A 150 -9.09 -6.73 0.30
CA PHE A 150 -10.48 -7.12 -0.02
C PHE A 150 -11.46 -6.82 1.13
N ARG A 151 -10.98 -6.57 2.35
CA ARG A 151 -11.82 -6.16 3.49
C ARG A 151 -11.92 -4.62 3.55
N PRO A 152 -13.16 -4.07 3.60
CA PRO A 152 -13.37 -2.63 3.43
C PRO A 152 -12.96 -1.74 4.60
N ASP A 153 -13.17 -2.20 5.84
CA ASP A 153 -13.21 -1.33 7.02
C ASP A 153 -11.95 -0.49 7.26
N ARG A 154 -10.77 -1.07 7.00
CA ARG A 154 -9.49 -0.37 7.16
C ARG A 154 -8.90 0.15 5.84
N ALA A 155 -9.68 0.10 4.75
CA ALA A 155 -9.24 0.62 3.46
C ALA A 155 -9.87 1.97 3.10
N ARG A 156 -10.94 2.37 3.79
CA ARG A 156 -11.73 3.55 3.43
C ARG A 156 -10.98 4.86 3.59
N GLU A 157 -10.29 5.08 4.71
CA GLU A 157 -9.72 6.39 5.03
C GLU A 157 -8.63 6.81 4.05
N ILE A 158 -7.64 5.95 3.80
CA ILE A 158 -6.59 6.29 2.84
C ILE A 158 -7.13 6.36 1.41
N THR A 159 -8.12 5.54 1.07
CA THR A 159 -8.79 5.61 -0.24
C THR A 159 -9.50 6.95 -0.43
N ARG A 160 -10.19 7.47 0.59
CA ARG A 160 -10.79 8.81 0.54
C ARG A 160 -9.75 9.90 0.35
N ALA A 161 -8.59 9.77 0.98
CA ALA A 161 -7.49 10.73 0.81
C ALA A 161 -7.01 10.83 -0.64
N PHE A 162 -7.03 9.72 -1.39
CA PHE A 162 -6.69 9.71 -2.81
C PHE A 162 -7.85 10.10 -3.74
N CYS A 163 -9.07 9.76 -3.37
CA CYS A 163 -10.19 9.72 -4.32
C CYS A 163 -11.22 10.84 -4.12
N ASP A 164 -11.52 11.25 -2.89
CA ASP A 164 -12.57 12.24 -2.66
C ASP A 164 -12.13 13.64 -3.08
N ASP A 165 -12.96 14.32 -3.89
CA ASP A 165 -12.71 15.71 -4.29
C ASP A 165 -12.76 16.66 -3.09
N ASP A 166 -13.72 16.43 -2.18
CA ASP A 166 -13.94 17.22 -0.96
C ASP A 166 -13.43 16.45 0.27
N PHE A 167 -12.16 16.08 0.25
CA PHE A 167 -11.52 15.39 1.36
C PHE A 167 -11.18 16.36 2.50
N LYS A 168 -11.61 16.04 3.71
CA LYS A 168 -11.49 16.92 4.89
C LYS A 168 -10.66 16.33 6.04
N GLY A 169 -10.08 15.16 5.87
CA GLY A 169 -9.32 14.48 6.93
C GLY A 169 -8.03 15.19 7.32
N PHE A 170 -7.35 15.76 6.34
CA PHE A 170 -6.15 16.58 6.52
C PHE A 170 -5.94 17.45 5.27
N GLU A 171 -5.06 18.46 5.38
CA GLU A 171 -4.69 19.28 4.24
C GLU A 171 -3.79 18.50 3.28
N ARG A 172 -4.34 18.09 2.13
CA ARG A 172 -3.62 17.30 1.14
C ARG A 172 -3.21 18.11 -0.10
N GLY A 173 -3.79 19.30 -0.26
CA GLY A 173 -3.71 20.07 -1.49
C GLY A 173 -4.67 19.52 -2.56
N LYS A 174 -4.29 19.66 -3.81
CA LYS A 174 -5.09 19.15 -4.93
C LYS A 174 -5.11 17.62 -4.92
N ARG A 175 -6.29 17.03 -5.19
CA ARG A 175 -6.42 15.59 -5.43
C ARG A 175 -5.56 15.19 -6.63
N LEU A 176 -4.78 14.12 -6.47
CA LEU A 176 -4.02 13.53 -7.59
C LEU A 176 -4.99 12.89 -8.61
N ASP A 177 -4.74 13.14 -9.87
CA ASP A 177 -5.48 12.54 -10.97
C ASP A 177 -4.90 11.16 -11.28
N THR A 178 -5.45 10.14 -10.65
CA THR A 178 -5.02 8.74 -10.78
C THR A 178 -6.17 7.86 -11.23
N VAL A 179 -5.86 6.74 -11.86
CA VAL A 179 -6.80 5.63 -11.98
C VAL A 179 -6.66 4.79 -10.71
N TYR A 180 -7.63 4.90 -9.81
CA TYR A 180 -7.58 4.25 -8.50
C TYR A 180 -8.54 3.08 -8.45
N VAL A 181 -8.01 1.87 -8.26
CA VAL A 181 -8.77 0.63 -8.23
C VAL A 181 -8.78 0.04 -6.82
N CYS A 182 -9.98 -0.11 -6.27
CA CYS A 182 -10.23 -0.85 -5.03
C CYS A 182 -10.47 -2.32 -5.35
N PHE A 183 -9.85 -3.24 -4.62
CA PHE A 183 -10.06 -4.67 -4.84
C PHE A 183 -11.52 -5.09 -4.63
N SER A 184 -12.16 -4.50 -3.62
CA SER A 184 -13.60 -4.70 -3.38
C SER A 184 -14.30 -3.36 -3.22
N ASP A 185 -15.61 -3.38 -3.09
CA ASP A 185 -16.40 -2.17 -2.87
C ASP A 185 -16.22 -1.72 -1.41
N TYR A 186 -15.33 -0.75 -1.17
CA TYR A 186 -15.02 -0.27 0.18
C TYR A 186 -16.14 0.60 0.74
N ASP A 187 -16.66 1.50 -0.08
CA ASP A 187 -17.78 2.37 0.26
C ASP A 187 -18.28 3.02 -1.04
N HIS A 188 -19.59 2.87 -1.30
CA HIS A 188 -20.20 3.41 -2.51
C HIS A 188 -20.16 4.94 -2.60
N THR A 189 -19.96 5.63 -1.47
CA THR A 189 -19.89 7.11 -1.44
C THR A 189 -18.52 7.66 -1.83
N ILE A 190 -17.48 6.83 -1.89
CA ILE A 190 -16.15 7.27 -2.33
C ILE A 190 -16.17 7.62 -3.81
N GLN A 191 -15.72 8.81 -4.16
CA GLN A 191 -15.64 9.33 -5.53
C GLN A 191 -14.40 8.82 -6.26
N ASN A 192 -14.38 8.96 -7.59
CA ASN A 192 -13.18 8.79 -8.44
C ASN A 192 -12.45 7.46 -8.26
N LYS A 193 -13.18 6.38 -7.99
CA LYS A 193 -12.63 5.02 -7.85
C LYS A 193 -13.23 4.07 -8.87
N GLU A 194 -12.48 3.02 -9.15
CA GLU A 194 -12.95 1.82 -9.80
C GLU A 194 -12.96 0.66 -8.80
N VAL A 195 -13.75 -0.37 -9.05
CA VAL A 195 -13.83 -1.58 -8.22
C VAL A 195 -13.53 -2.80 -9.08
N ALA A 196 -12.53 -3.58 -8.66
CA ALA A 196 -12.13 -4.78 -9.41
C ALA A 196 -13.13 -5.94 -9.23
N PHE A 197 -13.59 -6.18 -7.99
CA PHE A 197 -14.46 -7.30 -7.64
C PHE A 197 -15.68 -6.80 -6.87
N HIS A 198 -16.83 -6.78 -7.51
CA HIS A 198 -18.10 -6.43 -6.86
C HIS A 198 -18.63 -7.62 -6.06
N LYS A 199 -19.38 -7.33 -4.98
CA LYS A 199 -20.09 -8.36 -4.23
C LYS A 199 -21.11 -9.04 -5.14
N ILE A 200 -21.03 -10.35 -5.26
CA ILE A 200 -22.06 -11.16 -5.92
C ILE A 200 -23.16 -11.40 -4.88
N ALA A 201 -24.39 -10.94 -5.16
CA ALA A 201 -25.53 -11.29 -4.34
C ALA A 201 -25.80 -12.78 -4.51
N VAL A 202 -25.66 -13.55 -3.42
CA VAL A 202 -26.08 -14.94 -3.40
C VAL A 202 -27.60 -14.95 -3.25
N THR A 203 -28.31 -15.21 -4.34
CA THR A 203 -29.75 -15.49 -4.29
C THR A 203 -29.95 -16.94 -3.89
N ASN A 204 -30.60 -17.14 -2.72
CA ASN A 204 -31.08 -18.46 -2.31
C ASN A 204 -32.31 -18.84 -3.14
#